data_50c27f3f89d76945fb2794e447a027f1
#
_entry.id   50c27f3f89d76945fb2794e447a027f1
#
_cell.length_a   1.000
_cell.length_b   1.000
_cell.length_c   1.000
_cell.angle_alpha   90.00
_cell.angle_beta   90.00
_cell.angle_gamma   90.00
#
_symmetry.space_group_name_H-M   'P 1'
#
loop_
_entity.id
_entity.type
_entity.pdbx_description
1 polymer ?
#
loop_
_entity_poly.entity_id
_entity_poly.type
_entity_poly.pdbx_seq_one_letter_code
_entity_poly.pdbx_strand_id
1 'polypeptide(L)'
;MKKMMRRILGSALALAMTAGLLSGCGSAYDPVKDVMGYKGSTVMFTVNGRDVTAEEYLFWLAQQADSANMYLSAMDSEDNQGSVWDMEVQEGVTAGDSIKEAAQQYAILYSVVAGKAQAEGYSYGREDKAAYQEELATAKEQLGGEEAYETYLKSMCISDSGFEKVSSVGVLYDHMLQGMFQEGKDGAAT
;
A
#
# COMPACT_ATOMS: atom_id res chain seq x y z
N MET A 1 19.61 -9.02 0.71
CA MET A 1 18.44 -8.84 -0.12
C MET A 1 17.17 -9.46 0.49
N LYS A 2 17.07 -10.79 0.73
CA LYS A 2 15.87 -11.44 1.35
C LYS A 2 15.31 -10.80 2.64
N LYS A 3 16.15 -10.13 3.45
CA LYS A 3 15.71 -9.52 4.72
C LYS A 3 14.97 -8.18 4.60
N MET A 4 15.15 -7.44 3.50
CA MET A 4 14.57 -6.09 3.35
C MET A 4 13.16 -6.16 2.75
N MET A 5 12.96 -7.00 1.75
CA MET A 5 11.63 -7.27 1.18
C MET A 5 10.67 -7.91 2.21
N ARG A 6 11.20 -8.83 3.06
CA ARG A 6 10.47 -9.36 4.22
C ARG A 6 9.95 -8.29 5.19
N ARG A 7 10.59 -7.11 5.22
CA ARG A 7 10.14 -6.01 6.09
C ARG A 7 9.02 -5.20 5.48
N ILE A 8 8.95 -5.09 4.15
CA ILE A 8 7.88 -4.34 3.46
C ILE A 8 6.57 -5.14 3.47
N LEU A 9 6.61 -6.43 3.16
CA LEU A 9 5.46 -7.32 3.30
C LEU A 9 5.10 -7.58 4.77
N GLY A 10 6.09 -7.76 5.64
CA GLY A 10 5.87 -8.02 7.06
C GLY A 10 5.28 -6.85 7.85
N SER A 11 5.59 -5.60 7.49
CA SER A 11 5.03 -4.42 8.16
C SER A 11 3.59 -4.11 7.71
N ALA A 12 3.23 -4.43 6.46
CA ALA A 12 1.86 -4.31 5.98
C ALA A 12 0.93 -5.38 6.58
N LEU A 13 1.47 -6.56 6.91
CA LEU A 13 0.71 -7.72 7.38
C LEU A 13 0.45 -7.77 8.89
N ALA A 14 1.21 -7.04 9.70
CA ALA A 14 1.12 -7.11 11.16
C ALA A 14 -0.12 -6.41 11.76
N LEU A 15 -0.94 -5.72 10.96
CA LEU A 15 -2.00 -4.81 11.42
C LEU A 15 -3.43 -5.28 11.19
N ALA A 16 -3.68 -6.47 10.63
CA ALA A 16 -4.99 -6.84 10.10
C ALA A 16 -5.77 -7.87 10.94
N MET A 17 -5.94 -7.69 12.25
CA MET A 17 -6.72 -8.66 13.06
C MET A 17 -8.05 -8.14 13.60
N THR A 18 -8.78 -7.30 12.88
CA THR A 18 -10.18 -7.00 13.23
C THR A 18 -11.04 -6.79 11.98
N ALA A 19 -11.35 -7.84 11.23
CA ALA A 19 -12.33 -7.76 10.15
C ALA A 19 -13.51 -8.70 10.39
N GLY A 20 -14.69 -8.13 10.52
CA GLY A 20 -15.96 -8.84 10.57
C GLY A 20 -16.30 -9.50 9.25
N LEU A 21 -16.88 -10.69 9.36
CA LEU A 21 -17.27 -11.61 8.30
C LEU A 21 -18.31 -11.02 7.34
N LEU A 22 -17.99 -10.96 6.04
CA LEU A 22 -19.00 -10.91 4.98
C LEU A 22 -18.59 -11.88 3.86
N SER A 23 -19.28 -13.00 3.77
CA SER A 23 -19.16 -13.97 2.68
C SER A 23 -20.09 -13.61 1.51
N GLY A 24 -19.55 -13.56 0.29
CA GLY A 24 -20.32 -13.36 -0.94
C GLY A 24 -19.60 -13.86 -2.17
N CYS A 25 -20.26 -14.74 -2.92
CA CYS A 25 -19.78 -15.52 -4.07
C CYS A 25 -19.65 -14.73 -5.38
N GLY A 26 -18.55 -14.93 -6.16
CA GLY A 26 -18.64 -15.23 -7.61
C GLY A 26 -18.77 -14.07 -8.59
N SER A 27 -18.04 -12.96 -8.43
CA SER A 27 -17.58 -12.10 -9.54
C SER A 27 -16.19 -11.62 -9.16
N ALA A 28 -15.33 -11.28 -10.14
CA ALA A 28 -14.05 -10.68 -9.81
C ALA A 28 -14.33 -9.50 -8.87
N TYR A 29 -14.03 -9.69 -7.58
CA TYR A 29 -14.34 -8.74 -6.53
C TYR A 29 -13.53 -7.47 -6.80
N ASP A 30 -14.25 -6.36 -6.99
CA ASP A 30 -13.66 -5.03 -7.08
C ASP A 30 -13.95 -4.31 -5.77
N PRO A 31 -12.98 -4.30 -4.82
CA PRO A 31 -13.17 -3.74 -3.49
C PRO A 31 -13.54 -2.25 -3.53
N VAL A 32 -13.08 -1.53 -4.54
CA VAL A 32 -13.39 -0.10 -4.72
C VAL A 32 -14.83 0.11 -5.12
N LYS A 33 -15.37 -0.77 -5.97
CA LYS A 33 -16.75 -0.66 -6.44
C LYS A 33 -17.76 -0.81 -5.31
N ASP A 34 -17.47 -1.70 -4.36
CA ASP A 34 -18.35 -1.93 -3.22
C ASP A 34 -18.30 -0.78 -2.20
N VAL A 35 -17.15 -0.11 -2.06
CA VAL A 35 -16.97 1.02 -1.13
C VAL A 35 -17.38 2.34 -1.76
N MET A 36 -17.00 2.61 -3.01
CA MET A 36 -17.10 3.91 -3.65
C MET A 36 -18.11 3.97 -4.80
N GLY A 37 -18.66 2.83 -5.22
CA GLY A 37 -19.63 2.75 -6.32
C GLY A 37 -19.04 2.88 -7.73
N TYR A 38 -17.72 3.02 -7.88
CA TYR A 38 -17.02 3.06 -9.17
C TYR A 38 -15.83 2.09 -9.19
N LYS A 39 -15.32 1.78 -10.39
CA LYS A 39 -14.27 0.75 -10.57
C LYS A 39 -12.94 1.17 -9.93
N GLY A 40 -12.22 0.20 -9.38
CA GLY A 40 -10.87 0.39 -8.85
C GLY A 40 -9.88 0.96 -9.88
N SER A 41 -10.09 0.67 -11.17
CA SER A 41 -9.30 1.24 -12.28
C SER A 41 -9.63 2.69 -12.65
N THR A 42 -10.61 3.33 -11.98
CA THR A 42 -10.92 4.75 -12.20
C THR A 42 -9.72 5.62 -11.86
N VAL A 43 -9.34 6.51 -12.78
CA VAL A 43 -8.22 7.44 -12.54
C VAL A 43 -8.66 8.54 -11.58
N MET A 44 -7.96 8.66 -10.46
CA MET A 44 -8.21 9.71 -9.46
C MET A 44 -7.42 10.98 -9.78
N PHE A 45 -6.16 10.82 -10.15
CA PHE A 45 -5.28 11.92 -10.59
C PHE A 45 -4.08 11.35 -11.35
N THR A 46 -3.28 12.24 -11.95
CA THR A 46 -2.10 11.87 -12.74
C THR A 46 -0.85 12.54 -12.17
N VAL A 47 0.25 11.79 -12.08
CA VAL A 47 1.55 12.27 -11.60
C VAL A 47 2.60 12.02 -12.68
N ASN A 48 3.16 13.08 -13.25
CA ASN A 48 4.16 13.00 -14.32
C ASN A 48 3.74 12.10 -15.50
N GLY A 49 2.45 12.13 -15.86
CA GLY A 49 1.90 11.32 -16.95
C GLY A 49 1.53 9.88 -16.56
N ARG A 50 1.72 9.48 -15.31
CA ARG A 50 1.29 8.19 -14.77
C ARG A 50 -0.02 8.37 -14.01
N ASP A 51 -1.02 7.58 -14.37
CA ASP A 51 -2.31 7.58 -13.70
C ASP A 51 -2.22 6.86 -12.35
N VAL A 52 -2.78 7.51 -11.32
CA VAL A 52 -3.05 6.92 -10.01
C VAL A 52 -4.51 6.51 -9.98
N THR A 53 -4.75 5.23 -9.80
CA THR A 53 -6.10 4.66 -9.79
C THR A 53 -6.77 4.76 -8.43
N ALA A 54 -8.09 4.57 -8.40
CA ALA A 54 -8.86 4.59 -7.16
C ALA A 54 -8.40 3.49 -6.19
N GLU A 55 -8.07 2.28 -6.67
CA GLU A 55 -7.57 1.23 -5.80
C GLU A 55 -6.18 1.56 -5.23
N GLU A 56 -5.29 2.19 -6.00
CA GLU A 56 -3.97 2.63 -5.49
C GLU A 56 -4.13 3.70 -4.41
N TYR A 57 -5.01 4.68 -4.62
CA TYR A 57 -5.27 5.73 -3.63
C TYR A 57 -5.94 5.20 -2.37
N LEU A 58 -6.98 4.36 -2.52
CA LEU A 58 -7.71 3.78 -1.39
C LEU A 58 -6.86 2.82 -0.57
N PHE A 59 -5.95 2.08 -1.22
CA PHE A 59 -4.96 1.27 -0.50
C PHE A 59 -4.13 2.14 0.46
N TRP A 60 -3.60 3.26 -0.02
CA TRP A 60 -2.84 4.18 0.83
C TRP A 60 -3.72 4.81 1.90
N LEU A 61 -4.97 5.14 1.56
CA LEU A 61 -5.93 5.67 2.52
C LEU A 61 -6.20 4.67 3.66
N ALA A 62 -6.43 3.40 3.32
CA ALA A 62 -6.63 2.34 4.31
C ALA A 62 -5.38 2.14 5.19
N GLN A 63 -4.18 2.12 4.59
CA GLN A 63 -2.92 2.02 5.33
C GLN A 63 -2.72 3.17 6.32
N GLN A 64 -3.01 4.42 5.90
CA GLN A 64 -2.88 5.58 6.78
C GLN A 64 -3.97 5.56 7.86
N ALA A 65 -5.18 5.12 7.52
CA ALA A 65 -6.28 4.98 8.45
C ALA A 65 -5.98 3.97 9.56
N ASP A 66 -5.46 2.79 9.20
CA ASP A 66 -5.07 1.77 10.17
C ASP A 66 -3.96 2.27 11.11
N SER A 67 -2.95 2.94 10.55
CA SER A 67 -1.86 3.51 11.33
C SER A 67 -2.37 4.57 12.30
N ALA A 68 -3.27 5.44 11.85
CA ALA A 68 -3.88 6.48 12.69
C ALA A 68 -4.78 5.88 13.76
N ASN A 69 -5.61 4.90 13.42
CA ASN A 69 -6.47 4.21 14.38
C ASN A 69 -5.68 3.60 15.53
N MET A 70 -4.56 2.96 15.23
CA MET A 70 -3.69 2.36 16.24
C MET A 70 -3.11 3.42 17.19
N TYR A 71 -2.70 4.57 16.66
CA TYR A 71 -2.17 5.68 17.45
C TYR A 71 -3.25 6.37 18.27
N LEU A 72 -4.38 6.71 17.64
CA LEU A 72 -5.46 7.47 18.27
C LEU A 72 -6.23 6.63 19.30
N SER A 73 -6.41 5.32 19.06
CA SER A 73 -7.01 4.41 20.03
C SER A 73 -6.18 4.28 21.32
N ALA A 74 -4.85 4.43 21.22
CA ALA A 74 -3.99 4.45 22.38
C ALA A 74 -4.06 5.77 23.17
N MET A 75 -4.58 6.85 22.56
CA MET A 75 -4.76 8.16 23.16
C MET A 75 -6.21 8.41 23.62
N ASP A 76 -7.14 7.50 23.28
CA ASP A 76 -8.56 7.66 23.58
C ASP A 76 -8.78 7.57 25.09
N SER A 77 -9.18 8.69 25.68
CA SER A 77 -9.69 8.76 27.05
C SER A 77 -11.20 8.56 27.00
N GLU A 78 -11.78 7.92 28.00
CA GLU A 78 -13.20 7.53 28.13
C GLU A 78 -14.22 8.68 27.85
N ASP A 79 -13.75 9.91 27.68
CA ASP A 79 -14.56 11.11 27.45
C ASP A 79 -14.81 11.44 25.96
N ASN A 80 -14.19 10.76 25.00
CA ASN A 80 -14.32 11.08 23.58
C ASN A 80 -15.47 10.29 22.94
N GLN A 81 -16.68 10.86 22.91
CA GLN A 81 -17.88 10.28 22.26
C GLN A 81 -17.96 10.57 20.74
N GLY A 82 -16.91 11.14 20.12
CA GLY A 82 -16.86 11.51 18.71
C GLY A 82 -16.16 10.47 17.82
N SER A 83 -16.32 10.61 16.51
CA SER A 83 -15.56 9.83 15.55
C SER A 83 -14.09 10.22 15.60
N VAL A 84 -13.18 9.22 15.64
CA VAL A 84 -11.72 9.43 15.56
C VAL A 84 -11.33 10.29 14.33
N TRP A 85 -12.09 10.17 13.25
CA TRP A 85 -11.87 10.93 12.02
C TRP A 85 -12.10 12.43 12.15
N ASP A 86 -12.99 12.82 13.05
CA ASP A 86 -13.39 14.22 13.30
C ASP A 86 -12.53 14.87 14.39
N MET A 87 -11.63 14.11 15.04
CA MET A 87 -10.71 14.66 16.04
C MET A 87 -9.79 15.68 15.39
N GLU A 88 -9.67 16.85 15.99
CA GLU A 88 -8.74 17.88 15.60
C GLU A 88 -7.31 17.49 16.06
N VAL A 89 -6.42 17.25 15.09
CA VAL A 89 -5.02 16.87 15.35
C VAL A 89 -4.08 18.06 15.29
N GLN A 90 -4.53 19.15 14.66
CA GLN A 90 -3.87 20.43 14.58
C GLN A 90 -4.96 21.50 14.38
N GLU A 91 -4.71 22.76 14.75
CA GLU A 91 -5.69 23.84 14.61
C GLU A 91 -6.32 23.89 13.22
N GLY A 92 -7.62 23.62 13.16
CA GLY A 92 -8.41 23.57 11.91
C GLY A 92 -8.18 22.35 11.01
N VAL A 93 -7.44 21.31 11.48
CA VAL A 93 -7.16 20.10 10.68
C VAL A 93 -7.64 18.87 11.44
N THR A 94 -8.57 18.12 10.83
CA THR A 94 -9.04 16.86 11.40
C THR A 94 -8.08 15.69 11.12
N ALA A 95 -8.17 14.64 11.93
CA ALA A 95 -7.45 13.39 11.68
C ALA A 95 -7.79 12.82 10.28
N GLY A 96 -9.07 12.90 9.88
CA GLY A 96 -9.52 12.48 8.55
C GLY A 96 -8.86 13.26 7.42
N ASP A 97 -8.66 14.56 7.57
CA ASP A 97 -7.97 15.37 6.54
C ASP A 97 -6.48 15.07 6.48
N SER A 98 -5.82 14.92 7.64
CA SER A 98 -4.42 14.49 7.71
C SER A 98 -4.18 13.12 7.06
N ILE A 99 -5.09 12.17 7.29
CA ILE A 99 -5.02 10.82 6.71
C ILE A 99 -5.17 10.86 5.19
N LYS A 100 -6.13 11.66 4.67
CA LYS A 100 -6.32 11.83 3.21
C LYS A 100 -5.09 12.48 2.56
N GLU A 101 -4.52 13.49 3.20
CA GLU A 101 -3.31 14.14 2.70
C GLU A 101 -2.12 13.18 2.69
N ALA A 102 -1.90 12.43 3.77
CA ALA A 102 -0.85 11.42 3.84
C ALA A 102 -1.02 10.34 2.76
N ALA A 103 -2.24 9.82 2.56
CA ALA A 103 -2.55 8.86 1.52
C ALA A 103 -2.22 9.41 0.12
N GLN A 104 -2.56 10.65 -0.16
CA GLN A 104 -2.23 11.31 -1.43
C GLN A 104 -0.71 11.44 -1.61
N GLN A 105 0.02 11.82 -0.58
CA GLN A 105 1.48 11.94 -0.62
C GLN A 105 2.14 10.58 -0.90
N TYR A 106 1.68 9.49 -0.28
CA TYR A 106 2.18 8.14 -0.57
C TYR A 106 1.89 7.70 -2.00
N ALA A 107 0.67 7.92 -2.49
CA ALA A 107 0.31 7.60 -3.87
C ALA A 107 1.18 8.38 -4.89
N ILE A 108 1.45 9.66 -4.62
CA ILE A 108 2.36 10.50 -5.43
C ILE A 108 3.78 9.94 -5.36
N LEU A 109 4.31 9.67 -4.16
CA LEU A 109 5.67 9.14 -3.98
C LEU A 109 5.87 7.84 -4.76
N TYR A 110 4.96 6.89 -4.62
CA TYR A 110 5.05 5.61 -5.33
C TYR A 110 4.95 5.79 -6.84
N SER A 111 4.10 6.70 -7.31
CA SER A 111 4.01 7.04 -8.73
C SER A 111 5.30 7.66 -9.27
N VAL A 112 5.94 8.56 -8.51
CA VAL A 112 7.22 9.17 -8.87
C VAL A 112 8.34 8.13 -8.91
N VAL A 113 8.44 7.26 -7.90
CA VAL A 113 9.45 6.18 -7.85
C VAL A 113 9.29 5.24 -9.05
N ALA A 114 8.07 4.78 -9.33
CA ALA A 114 7.80 3.91 -10.47
C ALA A 114 8.15 4.57 -11.80
N GLY A 115 7.79 5.83 -11.98
CA GLY A 115 8.11 6.60 -13.20
C GLY A 115 9.62 6.81 -13.36
N LYS A 116 10.34 7.13 -12.28
CA LYS A 116 11.79 7.29 -12.29
C LYS A 116 12.50 5.97 -12.62
N ALA A 117 12.11 4.88 -11.97
CA ALA A 117 12.66 3.57 -12.24
C ALA A 117 12.50 3.17 -13.72
N GLN A 118 11.31 3.38 -14.26
CA GLN A 118 11.04 3.11 -15.69
C GLN A 118 11.90 3.99 -16.61
N ALA A 119 12.05 5.28 -16.31
CA ALA A 119 12.87 6.21 -17.09
C ALA A 119 14.37 5.84 -17.07
N GLU A 120 14.85 5.24 -15.99
CA GLU A 120 16.23 4.75 -15.83
C GLU A 120 16.42 3.31 -16.31
N GLY A 121 15.39 2.68 -16.90
CA GLY A 121 15.47 1.33 -17.49
C GLY A 121 15.32 0.18 -16.48
N TYR A 122 14.98 0.46 -15.23
CA TYR A 122 14.66 -0.58 -14.26
C TYR A 122 13.29 -1.20 -14.55
N SER A 123 13.17 -2.50 -14.36
CA SER A 123 11.93 -3.23 -14.61
C SER A 123 11.66 -4.28 -13.54
N TYR A 124 10.39 -4.52 -13.26
CA TYR A 124 9.91 -5.62 -12.44
C TYR A 124 9.83 -6.87 -13.32
N GLY A 125 10.89 -7.68 -13.29
CA GLY A 125 11.14 -8.77 -14.19
C GLY A 125 10.57 -10.12 -13.75
N ARG A 126 10.94 -11.17 -14.48
CA ARG A 126 10.48 -12.53 -14.19
C ARG A 126 10.97 -13.06 -12.84
N GLU A 127 12.21 -12.73 -12.47
CA GLU A 127 12.80 -13.16 -11.19
C GLU A 127 12.12 -12.48 -10.02
N ASP A 128 11.83 -11.18 -10.15
CA ASP A 128 11.11 -10.41 -9.12
C ASP A 128 9.71 -10.95 -8.90
N LYS A 129 9.00 -11.28 -10.00
CA LYS A 129 7.67 -11.90 -9.92
C LYS A 129 7.71 -13.25 -9.21
N ALA A 130 8.71 -14.08 -9.52
CA ALA A 130 8.87 -15.37 -8.86
C ALA A 130 9.16 -15.21 -7.37
N ALA A 131 10.02 -14.27 -6.99
CA ALA A 131 10.30 -13.95 -5.59
C ALA A 131 9.06 -13.40 -4.87
N TYR A 132 8.30 -12.52 -5.51
CA TYR A 132 7.04 -12.02 -4.96
C TYR A 132 6.05 -13.15 -4.70
N GLN A 133 5.87 -14.09 -5.63
CA GLN A 133 4.95 -15.22 -5.46
C GLN A 133 5.37 -16.15 -4.31
N GLU A 134 6.68 -16.39 -4.12
CA GLU A 134 7.20 -17.17 -2.98
C GLU A 134 6.91 -16.47 -1.65
N GLU A 135 7.14 -15.15 -1.59
CA GLU A 135 6.86 -14.37 -0.39
C GLU A 135 5.37 -14.24 -0.12
N LEU A 136 4.55 -14.09 -1.16
CA LEU A 136 3.10 -14.06 -1.06
C LEU A 136 2.54 -15.37 -0.50
N ALA A 137 3.04 -16.52 -0.97
CA ALA A 137 2.64 -17.82 -0.44
C ALA A 137 2.95 -17.93 1.07
N THR A 138 4.14 -17.50 1.48
CA THR A 138 4.53 -17.46 2.90
C THR A 138 3.64 -16.50 3.70
N ALA A 139 3.31 -15.35 3.13
CA ALA A 139 2.44 -14.36 3.78
C ALA A 139 1.02 -14.88 3.95
N LYS A 140 0.47 -15.58 2.94
CA LYS A 140 -0.84 -16.23 3.03
C LYS A 140 -0.87 -17.27 4.13
N GLU A 141 0.16 -18.11 4.26
CA GLU A 141 0.27 -19.08 5.36
C GLU A 141 0.28 -18.40 6.74
N GLN A 142 1.03 -17.31 6.88
CA GLN A 142 1.11 -16.55 8.13
C GLN A 142 -0.20 -15.85 8.50
N LEU A 143 -1.00 -15.44 7.52
CA LEU A 143 -2.32 -14.84 7.71
C LEU A 143 -3.38 -15.88 8.11
N GLY A 144 -3.15 -17.15 7.87
CA GLY A 144 -4.12 -18.22 8.11
C GLY A 144 -4.80 -18.76 6.86
N GLY A 145 -4.21 -18.51 5.69
CA GLY A 145 -4.63 -19.05 4.40
C GLY A 145 -5.24 -18.05 3.44
N GLU A 146 -5.75 -18.57 2.32
CA GLU A 146 -6.27 -17.76 1.21
C GLU A 146 -7.44 -16.84 1.61
N GLU A 147 -8.39 -17.38 2.39
CA GLU A 147 -9.58 -16.62 2.83
C GLU A 147 -9.19 -15.41 3.72
N ALA A 148 -8.20 -15.59 4.59
CA ALA A 148 -7.69 -14.51 5.42
C ALA A 148 -6.94 -13.46 4.59
N TYR A 149 -6.21 -13.89 3.57
CA TYR A 149 -5.56 -12.98 2.63
C TYR A 149 -6.57 -12.18 1.80
N GLU A 150 -7.62 -12.83 1.27
CA GLU A 150 -8.69 -12.11 0.58
C GLU A 150 -9.38 -11.08 1.49
N THR A 151 -9.61 -11.45 2.75
CA THR A 151 -10.17 -10.53 3.75
C THR A 151 -9.25 -9.33 3.99
N TYR A 152 -7.95 -9.57 4.05
CA TYR A 152 -6.96 -8.50 4.14
C TYR A 152 -7.01 -7.56 2.92
N LEU A 153 -7.02 -8.09 1.69
CA LEU A 153 -7.11 -7.26 0.48
C LEU A 153 -8.40 -6.42 0.46
N LYS A 154 -9.51 -7.00 0.90
CA LYS A 154 -10.80 -6.29 1.04
C LYS A 154 -10.70 -5.13 2.03
N SER A 155 -10.07 -5.34 3.19
CA SER A 155 -9.89 -4.28 4.18
C SER A 155 -8.98 -3.16 3.68
N MET A 156 -8.03 -3.48 2.80
CA MET A 156 -7.13 -2.52 2.16
C MET A 156 -7.69 -1.90 0.87
N CYS A 157 -8.93 -2.21 0.50
CA CYS A 157 -9.60 -1.70 -0.71
C CYS A 157 -8.77 -1.92 -1.99
N ILE A 158 -8.05 -3.03 -2.10
CA ILE A 158 -7.16 -3.32 -3.23
C ILE A 158 -7.40 -4.73 -3.77
N SER A 159 -7.27 -4.91 -5.09
CA SER A 159 -7.26 -6.22 -5.73
C SER A 159 -5.89 -6.90 -5.56
N ASP A 160 -5.83 -8.22 -5.77
CA ASP A 160 -4.56 -8.97 -5.76
C ASP A 160 -3.56 -8.40 -6.76
N SER A 161 -4.00 -8.09 -7.99
CA SER A 161 -3.17 -7.44 -9.00
C SER A 161 -2.76 -6.02 -8.66
N GLY A 162 -3.62 -5.26 -8.01
CA GLY A 162 -3.32 -3.92 -7.49
C GLY A 162 -2.26 -3.98 -6.39
N PHE A 163 -2.37 -4.96 -5.50
CA PHE A 163 -1.40 -5.18 -4.42
C PHE A 163 -0.03 -5.59 -4.97
N GLU A 164 0.04 -6.50 -5.97
CA GLU A 164 1.30 -6.82 -6.66
C GLU A 164 1.91 -5.57 -7.31
N LYS A 165 1.07 -4.76 -7.99
CA LYS A 165 1.50 -3.51 -8.63
C LYS A 165 2.12 -2.53 -7.63
N VAL A 166 1.48 -2.29 -6.50
CA VAL A 166 2.02 -1.40 -5.45
C VAL A 166 3.30 -1.99 -4.85
N SER A 167 3.32 -3.30 -4.56
CA SER A 167 4.50 -4.00 -4.01
C SER A 167 5.69 -3.96 -4.95
N SER A 168 5.45 -4.04 -6.27
CA SER A 168 6.51 -3.99 -7.30
C SER A 168 7.30 -2.67 -7.28
N VAL A 169 6.70 -1.58 -6.83
CA VAL A 169 7.39 -0.28 -6.74
C VAL A 169 8.51 -0.32 -5.69
N GLY A 170 8.34 -1.06 -4.60
CA GLY A 170 9.39 -1.28 -3.61
C GLY A 170 10.59 -2.03 -4.20
N VAL A 171 10.33 -3.05 -5.04
CA VAL A 171 11.38 -3.79 -5.75
C VAL A 171 12.12 -2.89 -6.73
N LEU A 172 11.39 -2.07 -7.49
CA LEU A 172 12.01 -1.09 -8.40
C LEU A 172 12.88 -0.08 -7.66
N TYR A 173 12.44 0.38 -6.50
CA TYR A 173 13.23 1.26 -5.64
C TYR A 173 14.53 0.59 -5.19
N ASP A 174 14.47 -0.68 -4.78
CA ASP A 174 15.66 -1.44 -4.36
C ASP A 174 16.64 -1.65 -5.54
N HIS A 175 16.14 -1.89 -6.77
CA HIS A 175 16.99 -1.95 -7.96
C HIS A 175 17.70 -0.63 -8.23
N MET A 176 16.99 0.50 -8.12
CA MET A 176 17.59 1.84 -8.27
C MET A 176 18.68 2.09 -7.23
N LEU A 177 18.42 1.78 -5.95
CA LEU A 177 19.43 1.92 -4.90
C LEU A 177 20.66 1.06 -5.17
N GLN A 178 20.47 -0.19 -5.58
CA GLN A 178 21.60 -1.07 -5.93
C GLN A 178 22.40 -0.53 -7.10
N GLY A 179 21.74 0.00 -8.14
CA GLY A 179 22.41 0.65 -9.28
C GLY A 179 23.26 1.83 -8.81
N MET A 180 22.71 2.74 -8.03
CA MET A 180 23.43 3.89 -7.46
C MET A 180 24.67 3.47 -6.65
N PHE A 181 24.58 2.41 -5.85
CA PHE A 181 25.72 1.93 -5.05
C PHE A 181 26.78 1.21 -5.92
N GLN A 182 26.41 0.61 -7.02
CA GLN A 182 27.36 0.01 -7.97
C GLN A 182 28.10 1.10 -8.75
N GLU A 183 27.38 2.07 -9.31
CA GLU A 183 27.97 3.24 -10.01
C GLU A 183 28.91 4.03 -9.09
N GLY A 184 28.56 4.19 -7.80
CA GLY A 184 29.41 4.86 -6.82
C GLY A 184 30.71 4.13 -6.50
N LYS A 185 30.78 2.81 -6.71
CA LYS A 185 32.03 2.04 -6.59
C LYS A 185 32.93 2.21 -7.79
N ASP A 186 32.37 2.34 -8.98
CA ASP A 186 33.12 2.52 -10.23
C ASP A 186 33.52 4.00 -10.46
N GLY A 187 32.76 4.96 -9.90
CA GLY A 187 33.02 6.40 -9.99
C GLY A 187 33.90 6.99 -8.88
N ALA A 188 34.23 6.25 -7.86
CA ALA A 188 35.11 6.74 -6.77
C ALA A 188 36.61 6.73 -7.12
N ALA A 189 36.96 6.53 -8.39
CA ALA A 189 38.33 6.48 -8.91
C ALA A 189 38.72 7.75 -9.72
N THR A 190 38.04 8.89 -9.50
CA THR A 190 38.47 10.19 -10.06
C THR A 190 38.50 11.28 -9.00
#